data_d3add1159d5bf2a746b0a71808835046
#
_entry.id   d3add1159d5bf2a746b0a71808835046
#
_cell.length_a   1.000
_cell.length_b   1.000
_cell.length_c   1.000
_cell.angle_alpha   90.00
_cell.angle_beta   90.00
_cell.angle_gamma   90.00
#
_symmetry.space_group_name_H-M   'P 1'
#
loop_
_entity.id
_entity.type
_entity.pdbx_description
1 polymer ?
#
loop_
_entity_poly.entity_id
_entity_poly.type
_entity_poly.pdbx_seq_one_letter_code
_entity_poly.pdbx_strand_id
1 'polypeptide(L)'
;MSQSYKNVERVKPSGLELKDHLVGVQRVTKVTKGGRAFGFSAIVVVGDGNGVVGHGLGKSKDVASAIAKAIEDAKKNLVRIPILKQTLPHEQKGKFGGARVFLKPASHGTGVIAGGAVRAVLESVGIHDVLSKSQGSSNPHNVVKATFDALLQLRSASTIAKQRGISLEKVFKG
;
A
#
# COMPACT_ATOMS: atom_id res chain seq x y z
N MET A 1 2.34 0.00 17.35
CA MET A 1 1.55 -1.21 17.64
C MET A 1 1.16 -1.81 16.31
N SER A 2 1.73 -2.97 15.94
CA SER A 2 1.33 -3.69 14.74
C SER A 2 -0.02 -4.36 15.03
N GLN A 3 -1.10 -3.87 14.44
CA GLN A 3 -2.34 -4.62 14.43
C GLN A 3 -2.06 -5.92 13.65
N SER A 4 -2.17 -7.05 14.32
CA SER A 4 -2.06 -8.37 13.70
C SER A 4 -3.31 -8.62 12.87
N TYR A 5 -3.25 -8.33 11.58
CA TYR A 5 -4.33 -8.67 10.66
C TYR A 5 -4.36 -10.18 10.46
N LYS A 6 -5.39 -10.84 10.95
CA LYS A 6 -5.52 -12.31 10.97
C LYS A 6 -5.60 -12.98 9.59
N ASN A 7 -5.75 -12.21 8.49
CA ASN A 7 -5.98 -12.73 7.14
C ASN A 7 -5.01 -12.19 6.09
N VAL A 8 -3.80 -11.75 6.49
CA VAL A 8 -2.82 -11.23 5.55
C VAL A 8 -1.99 -12.37 4.98
N GLU A 9 -2.15 -12.66 3.71
CA GLU A 9 -1.31 -13.58 2.97
C GLU A 9 -0.02 -12.89 2.55
N ARG A 10 1.09 -13.25 3.20
CA ARG A 10 2.43 -12.79 2.79
C ARG A 10 2.92 -13.63 1.63
N VAL A 11 3.46 -12.98 0.61
CA VAL A 11 3.93 -13.61 -0.62
C VAL A 11 5.45 -13.49 -0.71
N LYS A 12 6.11 -14.55 -1.17
CA LYS A 12 7.55 -14.50 -1.48
C LYS A 12 7.76 -13.87 -2.86
N PRO A 13 8.85 -13.11 -3.07
CA PRO A 13 9.11 -12.43 -4.33
C PRO A 13 9.49 -13.36 -5.49
N SER A 14 9.71 -14.65 -5.22
CA SER A 14 10.19 -15.62 -6.22
C SER A 14 9.14 -15.85 -7.31
N GLY A 15 9.50 -15.57 -8.57
CA GLY A 15 8.65 -15.82 -9.74
C GLY A 15 7.63 -14.72 -10.05
N LEU A 16 7.72 -13.56 -9.40
CA LEU A 16 6.86 -12.42 -9.68
C LEU A 16 7.61 -11.34 -10.48
N GLU A 17 6.97 -10.81 -11.52
CA GLU A 17 7.44 -9.59 -12.20
C GLU A 17 7.00 -8.38 -11.40
N LEU A 18 7.92 -7.83 -10.64
CA LEU A 18 7.65 -6.71 -9.74
C LEU A 18 8.09 -5.40 -10.39
N LYS A 19 7.19 -4.44 -10.45
CA LYS A 19 7.46 -3.05 -10.84
C LYS A 19 7.64 -2.21 -9.58
N ASP A 20 8.63 -1.32 -9.59
CA ASP A 20 8.92 -0.41 -8.48
C ASP A 20 8.46 1.01 -8.81
N HIS A 21 7.77 1.62 -7.86
CA HIS A 21 7.30 3.01 -7.91
C HIS A 21 7.92 3.81 -6.77
N LEU A 22 8.75 4.78 -7.13
CA LEU A 22 9.30 5.74 -6.18
C LEU A 22 8.24 6.76 -5.79
N VAL A 23 7.80 6.72 -4.53
CA VAL A 23 6.80 7.67 -4.00
C VAL A 23 7.44 9.00 -3.61
N GLY A 24 8.64 8.96 -3.03
CA GLY A 24 9.35 10.18 -2.68
C GLY A 24 10.73 9.93 -2.08
N VAL A 25 11.59 10.93 -2.23
CA VAL A 25 12.91 11.00 -1.60
C VAL A 25 12.98 12.28 -0.79
N GLN A 26 13.48 12.18 0.42
CA GLN A 26 13.68 13.33 1.30
C GLN A 26 15.12 13.36 1.81
N ARG A 27 15.75 14.54 1.75
CA ARG A 27 17.03 14.79 2.40
C ARG A 27 16.81 14.89 3.91
N VAL A 28 17.55 14.09 4.66
CA VAL A 28 17.50 14.06 6.13
C VAL A 28 18.86 14.43 6.71
N THR A 29 18.87 14.99 7.90
CA THR A 29 20.10 15.45 8.55
C THR A 29 20.17 14.85 9.95
N LYS A 30 21.34 14.29 10.28
CA LYS A 30 21.70 13.89 11.63
C LYS A 30 22.69 14.91 12.20
N VAL A 31 22.36 15.53 13.31
CA VAL A 31 23.23 16.45 14.01
C VAL A 31 24.15 15.67 14.95
N THR A 32 25.45 15.94 14.89
CA THR A 32 26.50 15.37 15.76
C THR A 32 27.28 16.49 16.40
N LYS A 33 28.15 16.18 17.39
CA LYS A 33 29.00 17.17 18.05
C LYS A 33 29.94 17.95 17.10
N GLY A 34 30.29 17.32 15.95
CA GLY A 34 31.17 17.90 14.94
C GLY A 34 30.43 18.58 13.76
N GLY A 35 29.10 18.63 13.76
CA GLY A 35 28.33 19.27 12.69
C GLY A 35 27.11 18.44 12.21
N ARG A 36 26.71 18.64 10.97
CA ARG A 36 25.53 18.02 10.34
C ARG A 36 25.95 16.98 9.33
N ALA A 37 25.57 15.72 9.55
CA ALA A 37 25.71 14.65 8.57
C ALA A 37 24.41 14.52 7.75
N PHE A 38 24.53 14.65 6.42
CA PHE A 38 23.39 14.54 5.51
C PHE A 38 23.20 13.10 5.04
N GLY A 39 21.96 12.78 4.71
CA GLY A 39 21.56 11.52 4.11
C GLY A 39 20.24 11.68 3.37
N PHE A 40 19.79 10.59 2.75
CA PHE A 40 18.53 10.52 2.03
C PHE A 40 17.65 9.40 2.58
N SER A 41 16.35 9.65 2.60
CA SER A 41 15.32 8.67 2.92
C SER A 41 14.42 8.52 1.72
N ALA A 42 14.34 7.32 1.17
CA ALA A 42 13.46 6.98 0.06
C ALA A 42 12.31 6.08 0.54
N ILE A 43 11.10 6.31 0.03
CA ILE A 43 9.97 5.42 0.17
C ILE A 43 9.59 4.90 -1.21
N VAL A 44 9.51 3.57 -1.33
CA VAL A 44 9.19 2.86 -2.56
C VAL A 44 8.04 1.91 -2.33
N VAL A 45 7.19 1.77 -3.33
CA VAL A 45 6.15 0.76 -3.41
C VAL A 45 6.51 -0.19 -4.55
N VAL A 46 6.36 -1.48 -4.33
CA VAL A 46 6.65 -2.53 -5.32
C VAL A 46 5.40 -3.38 -5.48
N GLY A 47 5.01 -3.69 -6.71
CA GLY A 47 3.84 -4.52 -6.99
C GLY A 47 3.92 -5.22 -8.33
N ASP A 48 3.06 -6.22 -8.52
CA ASP A 48 2.94 -7.03 -9.75
C ASP A 48 1.79 -6.59 -10.66
N GLY A 49 0.97 -5.61 -10.20
CA GLY A 49 -0.27 -5.23 -10.91
C GLY A 49 -1.40 -6.27 -10.86
N ASN A 50 -1.24 -7.35 -10.09
CA ASN A 50 -2.21 -8.45 -9.99
C ASN A 50 -2.59 -8.77 -8.53
N GLY A 51 -2.58 -7.75 -7.68
CA GLY A 51 -2.99 -7.86 -6.28
C GLY A 51 -1.86 -8.08 -5.29
N VAL A 52 -0.60 -8.19 -5.70
CA VAL A 52 0.54 -8.28 -4.79
C VAL A 52 1.24 -6.94 -4.72
N VAL A 53 1.43 -6.43 -3.52
CA VAL A 53 2.08 -5.14 -3.29
C VAL A 53 2.87 -5.14 -1.98
N GLY A 54 3.96 -4.40 -1.97
CA GLY A 54 4.77 -4.16 -0.78
C GLY A 54 5.25 -2.73 -0.71
N HIS A 55 5.59 -2.26 0.46
CA HIS A 55 6.23 -0.95 0.63
C HIS A 55 7.50 -1.10 1.44
N GLY A 56 8.48 -0.29 1.13
CA GLY A 56 9.77 -0.30 1.82
C GLY A 56 10.33 1.09 2.03
N LEU A 57 11.17 1.21 3.04
CA LEU A 57 11.86 2.42 3.42
C LEU A 57 13.36 2.18 3.42
N GLY A 58 14.09 2.97 2.62
CA GLY A 58 15.54 2.94 2.57
C GLY A 58 16.15 4.25 3.04
N LYS A 59 17.27 4.16 3.75
CA LYS A 59 18.09 5.32 4.15
C LYS A 59 19.54 5.08 3.78
N SER A 60 20.18 6.07 3.16
CA SER A 60 21.59 6.03 2.81
C SER A 60 22.19 7.45 2.72
N LYS A 61 23.50 7.55 2.58
CA LYS A 61 24.19 8.82 2.25
C LYS A 61 23.96 9.22 0.81
N ASP A 62 23.74 8.26 -0.06
CA ASP A 62 23.49 8.44 -1.49
C ASP A 62 22.05 8.05 -1.86
N VAL A 63 21.45 8.76 -2.85
CA VAL A 63 20.05 8.57 -3.27
C VAL A 63 19.85 7.19 -3.89
N ALA A 64 20.72 6.76 -4.81
CA ALA A 64 20.60 5.48 -5.50
C ALA A 64 20.63 4.30 -4.49
N SER A 65 21.56 4.35 -3.54
CA SER A 65 21.67 3.36 -2.48
C SER A 65 20.45 3.37 -1.52
N ALA A 66 19.82 4.54 -1.29
CA ALA A 66 18.61 4.63 -0.48
C ALA A 66 17.42 3.97 -1.19
N ILE A 67 17.28 4.19 -2.50
CA ILE A 67 16.24 3.57 -3.33
C ILE A 67 16.43 2.05 -3.40
N ALA A 68 17.64 1.56 -3.67
CA ALA A 68 17.92 0.12 -3.72
C ALA A 68 17.55 -0.59 -2.40
N LYS A 69 17.92 -0.01 -1.26
CA LYS A 69 17.53 -0.53 0.06
C LYS A 69 16.02 -0.50 0.29
N ALA A 70 15.32 0.54 -0.20
CA ALA A 70 13.88 0.63 -0.08
C ALA A 70 13.17 -0.47 -0.91
N ILE A 71 13.68 -0.76 -2.12
CA ILE A 71 13.17 -1.85 -2.97
C ILE A 71 13.36 -3.21 -2.28
N GLU A 72 14.54 -3.48 -1.71
CA GLU A 72 14.80 -4.71 -0.97
C GLU A 72 13.87 -4.86 0.24
N ASP A 73 13.64 -3.78 1.00
CA ASP A 73 12.72 -3.79 2.14
C ASP A 73 11.28 -4.01 1.68
N ALA A 74 10.84 -3.38 0.57
CA ALA A 74 9.52 -3.60 -0.02
C ALA A 74 9.29 -5.05 -0.45
N LYS A 75 10.29 -5.69 -1.07
CA LYS A 75 10.23 -7.11 -1.47
C LYS A 75 10.08 -8.08 -0.30
N LYS A 76 10.54 -7.71 0.90
CA LYS A 76 10.35 -8.51 2.13
C LYS A 76 8.93 -8.39 2.70
N ASN A 77 8.23 -7.31 2.36
CA ASN A 77 6.92 -6.95 2.93
C ASN A 77 5.78 -7.10 1.90
N LEU A 78 5.89 -8.03 0.97
CA LEU A 78 4.86 -8.29 -0.03
C LEU A 78 3.62 -8.94 0.60
N VAL A 79 2.45 -8.40 0.27
CA VAL A 79 1.14 -8.87 0.74
C VAL A 79 0.17 -8.99 -0.44
N ARG A 80 -0.74 -9.95 -0.37
CA ARG A 80 -1.80 -10.13 -1.35
C ARG A 80 -3.06 -9.40 -0.92
N ILE A 81 -3.60 -8.60 -1.82
CA ILE A 81 -4.81 -7.78 -1.62
C ILE A 81 -5.94 -8.34 -2.49
N PRO A 82 -7.16 -8.52 -1.96
CA PRO A 82 -8.30 -8.94 -2.75
C PRO A 82 -8.76 -7.81 -3.69
N ILE A 83 -8.75 -8.07 -4.99
CA ILE A 83 -9.26 -7.18 -6.03
C ILE A 83 -10.54 -7.81 -6.59
N LEU A 84 -11.53 -6.99 -6.90
CA LEU A 84 -12.73 -7.40 -7.60
C LEU A 84 -12.74 -6.78 -9.01
N LYS A 85 -12.47 -7.59 -10.03
CA LYS A 85 -12.24 -7.10 -11.41
C LYS A 85 -11.10 -6.08 -11.42
N GLN A 86 -11.37 -4.79 -11.57
CA GLN A 86 -10.37 -3.70 -11.59
C GLN A 86 -10.59 -2.66 -10.48
N THR A 87 -11.43 -3.00 -9.49
CA THR A 87 -11.77 -2.12 -8.37
C THR A 87 -11.71 -2.85 -7.03
N LEU A 88 -12.06 -2.14 -5.97
CA LEU A 88 -12.12 -2.66 -4.61
C LEU A 88 -13.42 -3.44 -4.35
N PRO A 89 -13.41 -4.47 -3.49
CA PRO A 89 -14.62 -5.21 -3.12
C PRO A 89 -15.63 -4.39 -2.30
N HIS A 90 -15.16 -3.45 -1.48
CA HIS A 90 -15.98 -2.55 -0.67
C HIS A 90 -15.21 -1.30 -0.28
N GLU A 91 -15.90 -0.31 0.25
CA GLU A 91 -15.26 0.88 0.82
C GLU A 91 -14.52 0.56 2.12
N GLN A 92 -13.40 1.24 2.33
CA GLN A 92 -12.58 1.04 3.51
C GLN A 92 -11.84 2.31 3.91
N LYS A 93 -11.66 2.50 5.22
CA LYS A 93 -10.83 3.54 5.80
C LYS A 93 -9.61 2.93 6.44
N GLY A 94 -8.44 3.53 6.17
CA GLY A 94 -7.19 3.16 6.84
C GLY A 94 -6.60 4.35 7.59
N LYS A 95 -5.86 4.07 8.66
CA LYS A 95 -5.24 5.09 9.50
C LYS A 95 -3.84 4.67 9.91
N PHE A 96 -2.89 5.58 9.73
CA PHE A 96 -1.55 5.42 10.26
C PHE A 96 -0.98 6.75 10.74
N GLY A 97 -0.61 6.82 12.01
CA GLY A 97 -0.19 8.09 12.63
C GLY A 97 -1.27 9.16 12.48
N GLY A 98 -0.91 10.31 11.93
CA GLY A 98 -1.84 11.40 11.64
C GLY A 98 -2.53 11.32 10.28
N ALA A 99 -2.18 10.37 9.42
CA ALA A 99 -2.80 10.20 8.10
C ALA A 99 -4.01 9.27 8.18
N ARG A 100 -5.05 9.63 7.42
CA ARG A 100 -6.26 8.82 7.20
C ARG A 100 -6.51 8.76 5.71
N VAL A 101 -6.76 7.57 5.20
CA VAL A 101 -7.08 7.36 3.78
C VAL A 101 -8.44 6.69 3.69
N PHE A 102 -9.30 7.24 2.85
CA PHE A 102 -10.59 6.66 2.50
C PHE A 102 -10.50 6.14 1.08
N LEU A 103 -10.89 4.88 0.88
CA LEU A 103 -10.96 4.21 -0.41
C LEU A 103 -12.39 3.77 -0.68
N LYS A 104 -12.90 4.04 -1.88
CA LYS A 104 -14.23 3.65 -2.32
C LYS A 104 -14.15 3.04 -3.72
N PRO A 105 -14.82 1.89 -3.97
CA PRO A 105 -14.90 1.32 -5.30
C PRO A 105 -15.60 2.28 -6.28
N ALA A 106 -15.22 2.20 -7.54
CA ALA A 106 -15.79 3.02 -8.60
C ALA A 106 -16.19 2.16 -9.81
N SER A 107 -17.06 2.71 -10.66
CA SER A 107 -17.48 2.06 -11.90
C SER A 107 -16.32 2.01 -12.90
N HIS A 108 -16.38 1.05 -13.80
CA HIS A 108 -15.40 0.90 -14.88
C HIS A 108 -15.31 2.20 -15.72
N GLY A 109 -14.06 2.62 -16.00
CA GLY A 109 -13.77 3.84 -16.74
C GLY A 109 -13.61 5.10 -15.88
N THR A 110 -13.81 5.03 -14.55
CA THR A 110 -13.58 6.16 -13.65
C THR A 110 -12.10 6.55 -13.54
N GLY A 111 -11.21 5.55 -13.60
CA GLY A 111 -9.79 5.74 -13.38
C GLY A 111 -9.42 5.84 -11.91
N VAL A 112 -8.13 6.04 -11.63
CA VAL A 112 -7.61 6.19 -10.27
C VAL A 112 -7.69 7.65 -9.84
N ILE A 113 -8.69 7.98 -9.04
CA ILE A 113 -8.84 9.31 -8.44
C ILE A 113 -8.19 9.31 -7.06
N ALA A 114 -6.91 9.67 -7.02
CA ALA A 114 -6.09 9.56 -5.82
C ALA A 114 -4.97 10.61 -5.78
N GLY A 115 -4.53 10.98 -4.58
CA GLY A 115 -3.30 11.75 -4.39
C GLY A 115 -2.06 10.91 -4.71
N GLY A 116 -0.94 11.53 -5.10
CA GLY A 116 0.24 10.84 -5.66
C GLY A 116 0.72 9.62 -4.87
N ALA A 117 0.83 9.73 -3.55
CA ALA A 117 1.28 8.60 -2.70
C ALA A 117 0.26 7.45 -2.65
N VAL A 118 -1.04 7.76 -2.64
CA VAL A 118 -2.11 6.75 -2.68
C VAL A 118 -2.19 6.11 -4.06
N ARG A 119 -2.09 6.94 -5.13
CA ARG A 119 -2.10 6.48 -6.52
C ARG A 119 -1.00 5.48 -6.79
N ALA A 120 0.24 5.77 -6.38
CA ALA A 120 1.37 4.87 -6.55
C ALA A 120 1.11 3.46 -5.94
N VAL A 121 0.47 3.40 -4.77
CA VAL A 121 0.08 2.13 -4.15
C VAL A 121 -0.99 1.43 -4.96
N LEU A 122 -2.07 2.12 -5.34
CA LEU A 122 -3.22 1.52 -6.03
C LEU A 122 -2.86 1.02 -7.43
N GLU A 123 -2.05 1.77 -8.18
CA GLU A 123 -1.53 1.35 -9.50
C GLU A 123 -0.60 0.14 -9.36
N SER A 124 0.27 0.11 -8.35
CA SER A 124 1.13 -1.05 -8.08
C SER A 124 0.36 -2.31 -7.71
N VAL A 125 -0.82 -2.17 -7.10
CA VAL A 125 -1.74 -3.28 -6.81
C VAL A 125 -2.45 -3.78 -8.08
N GLY A 126 -2.64 -2.92 -9.09
CA GLY A 126 -3.41 -3.19 -10.30
C GLY A 126 -4.88 -2.79 -10.20
N ILE A 127 -5.18 -1.80 -9.36
CA ILE A 127 -6.51 -1.19 -9.28
C ILE A 127 -6.57 -0.03 -10.25
N HIS A 128 -7.56 -0.06 -11.15
CA HIS A 128 -7.73 0.93 -12.19
C HIS A 128 -8.92 1.88 -11.96
N ASP A 129 -9.93 1.45 -11.19
CA ASP A 129 -11.14 2.22 -10.95
C ASP A 129 -11.38 2.38 -9.45
N VAL A 130 -11.07 3.56 -8.90
CA VAL A 130 -11.17 3.83 -7.48
C VAL A 130 -11.29 5.32 -7.17
N LEU A 131 -12.11 5.64 -6.19
CA LEU A 131 -12.17 6.96 -5.58
C LEU A 131 -11.46 6.95 -4.24
N SER A 132 -10.59 7.91 -4.00
CA SER A 132 -9.87 8.01 -2.74
C SER A 132 -9.74 9.45 -2.25
N LYS A 133 -9.60 9.59 -0.94
CA LYS A 133 -9.28 10.87 -0.30
C LYS A 133 -8.31 10.66 0.85
N SER A 134 -7.21 11.38 0.80
CA SER A 134 -6.28 11.49 1.92
C SER A 134 -6.66 12.66 2.82
N GLN A 135 -6.69 12.44 4.13
CA GLN A 135 -7.04 13.41 5.15
C GLN A 135 -6.00 13.42 6.26
N GLY A 136 -5.82 14.55 6.92
CA GLY A 136 -4.86 14.72 8.00
C GLY A 136 -3.44 14.93 7.46
N SER A 137 -2.50 14.11 7.89
CA SER A 137 -1.08 14.27 7.50
C SER A 137 -0.85 14.05 6.00
N SER A 138 -0.12 14.97 5.38
CA SER A 138 0.34 14.87 3.98
C SER A 138 1.69 14.18 3.84
N ASN A 139 2.31 13.72 4.93
CA ASN A 139 3.60 13.02 4.88
C ASN A 139 3.47 11.72 4.09
N PRO A 140 4.22 11.54 2.98
CA PRO A 140 4.13 10.36 2.12
C PRO A 140 4.29 9.04 2.87
N HIS A 141 5.18 8.98 3.87
CA HIS A 141 5.38 7.78 4.69
C HIS A 141 4.12 7.36 5.44
N ASN A 142 3.40 8.33 6.01
CA ASN A 142 2.18 8.06 6.75
C ASN A 142 1.02 7.71 5.80
N VAL A 143 0.93 8.42 4.67
CA VAL A 143 -0.13 8.19 3.67
C VAL A 143 -0.01 6.81 3.04
N VAL A 144 1.20 6.39 2.62
CA VAL A 144 1.43 5.04 2.09
C VAL A 144 1.03 3.97 3.11
N LYS A 145 1.50 4.09 4.36
CA LYS A 145 1.16 3.12 5.42
C LYS A 145 -0.33 3.11 5.75
N ALA A 146 -1.02 4.27 5.75
CA ALA A 146 -2.47 4.35 5.93
C ALA A 146 -3.22 3.69 4.76
N THR A 147 -2.71 3.82 3.52
CA THR A 147 -3.28 3.13 2.36
C THR A 147 -3.13 1.61 2.50
N PHE A 148 -1.96 1.13 2.90
CA PHE A 148 -1.74 -0.28 3.19
C PHE A 148 -2.66 -0.78 4.31
N ASP A 149 -2.85 0.00 5.37
CA ASP A 149 -3.79 -0.32 6.45
C ASP A 149 -5.23 -0.49 5.92
N ALA A 150 -5.70 0.39 5.03
CA ALA A 150 -6.99 0.26 4.38
C ALA A 150 -7.08 -1.01 3.52
N LEU A 151 -6.06 -1.27 2.69
CA LEU A 151 -6.03 -2.42 1.78
C LEU A 151 -6.00 -3.77 2.53
N LEU A 152 -5.25 -3.86 3.62
CA LEU A 152 -5.16 -5.06 4.47
C LEU A 152 -6.45 -5.40 5.21
N GLN A 153 -7.34 -4.42 5.41
CA GLN A 153 -8.65 -4.61 6.02
C GLN A 153 -9.72 -5.06 5.01
N LEU A 154 -9.42 -5.06 3.70
CA LEU A 154 -10.35 -5.52 2.67
C LEU A 154 -10.64 -7.02 2.83
N ARG A 155 -11.90 -7.37 2.61
CA ARG A 155 -12.37 -8.77 2.69
C ARG A 155 -13.02 -9.16 1.37
N SER A 156 -12.61 -10.30 0.83
CA SER A 156 -13.28 -10.88 -0.34
C SER A 156 -14.60 -11.53 0.06
N ALA A 157 -15.57 -11.59 -0.85
CA ALA A 157 -16.82 -12.28 -0.62
C ALA A 157 -16.62 -13.76 -0.24
N SER A 158 -15.62 -14.42 -0.84
CA SER A 158 -15.25 -15.80 -0.52
C SER A 158 -14.75 -15.97 0.93
N THR A 159 -13.97 -15.01 1.42
CA THR A 159 -13.51 -15.00 2.81
C THR A 159 -14.68 -14.84 3.78
N ILE A 160 -15.63 -13.94 3.46
CA ILE A 160 -16.83 -13.73 4.28
C ILE A 160 -17.72 -14.96 4.27
N ALA A 161 -17.94 -15.59 3.11
CA ALA A 161 -18.71 -16.83 2.98
C ALA A 161 -18.15 -17.94 3.86
N LYS A 162 -16.83 -18.17 3.81
CA LYS A 162 -16.13 -19.14 4.65
C LYS A 162 -16.25 -18.84 6.14
N GLN A 163 -16.09 -17.57 6.53
CA GLN A 163 -16.19 -17.15 7.94
C GLN A 163 -17.60 -17.33 8.52
N ARG A 164 -18.64 -17.11 7.70
CA ARG A 164 -20.05 -17.22 8.10
C ARG A 164 -20.63 -18.61 7.88
N GLY A 165 -19.94 -19.50 7.15
CA GLY A 165 -20.43 -20.84 6.79
C GLY A 165 -21.64 -20.81 5.85
N ILE A 166 -21.73 -19.79 4.96
CA ILE A 166 -22.84 -19.59 4.03
C ILE A 166 -22.35 -19.64 2.58
N SER A 167 -23.28 -19.88 1.65
CA SER A 167 -22.94 -19.84 0.21
C SER A 167 -22.60 -18.41 -0.27
N LEU A 168 -21.80 -18.33 -1.34
CA LEU A 168 -21.47 -17.05 -1.97
C LEU A 168 -22.72 -16.26 -2.42
N GLU A 169 -23.75 -16.94 -2.90
CA GLU A 169 -24.99 -16.30 -3.30
C GLU A 169 -25.68 -15.57 -2.15
N LYS A 170 -25.68 -16.18 -0.95
CA LYS A 170 -26.22 -15.55 0.26
C LYS A 170 -25.41 -14.36 0.74
N VAL A 171 -24.12 -14.26 0.40
CA VAL A 171 -23.32 -13.07 0.74
C VAL A 171 -23.77 -11.85 -0.09
N PHE A 172 -24.24 -12.05 -1.32
CA PHE A 172 -24.67 -10.96 -2.22
C PHE A 172 -26.16 -10.65 -2.12
N LYS A 173 -27.01 -11.64 -1.79
CA LYS A 173 -28.47 -11.47 -1.74
C LYS A 173 -29.02 -11.13 -0.35
N GLY A 174 -28.22 -11.35 0.70
CA GLY A 174 -28.63 -11.19 2.10
C GLY A 174 -29.17 -12.47 2.70
#